data_a8e4bff30a1f83b0b597af766d0b8359
#
_entry.id   a8e4bff30a1f83b0b597af766d0b8359
#
_cell.length_a   1.000
_cell.length_b   1.000
_cell.length_c   1.000
_cell.angle_alpha   90.00
_cell.angle_beta   90.00
_cell.angle_gamma   90.00
#
_symmetry.space_group_name_H-M   'P 1'
#
loop_
_entity.id
_entity.type
_entity.pdbx_description
1 polymer ?
#
loop_
_entity_poly.entity_id
_entity_poly.type
_entity_poly.pdbx_seq_one_letter_code
_entity_poly.pdbx_strand_id
1 'polypeptide(L)'
;MQCGWNPEKSADKEGNTALSLACREAGCELGIWAARYLIENGADVNTVNLQGQTPAMNLYGGCFWNGNIPRIAILPRSYPYEGRYCTEKDADMLETLLEAGADVNAKDKWGNTLLHYIAGSSQRGAQEAVGLVMDFGKPDVNAVNNEGKTVLDIATGKNDEALIKFLLKYY
;
A
#
# COMPACT_ATOMS: atom_id res chain seq x y z
N MET A 1 13.52 25.45 -21.66
CA MET A 1 12.07 25.21 -21.63
C MET A 1 11.83 24.11 -20.62
N GLN A 2 11.32 24.45 -19.42
CA GLN A 2 10.87 23.42 -18.50
C GLN A 2 9.61 22.81 -19.12
N CYS A 3 9.67 21.53 -19.50
CA CYS A 3 8.47 20.77 -19.79
C CYS A 3 7.55 20.93 -18.58
N GLY A 4 6.32 21.40 -18.77
CA GLY A 4 5.35 21.60 -17.70
C GLY A 4 4.84 20.25 -17.15
N TRP A 5 5.78 19.35 -16.83
CA TRP A 5 5.47 18.07 -16.19
C TRP A 5 5.10 18.32 -14.74
N ASN A 6 3.93 17.85 -14.36
CA ASN A 6 3.45 17.93 -12.99
C ASN A 6 3.27 16.49 -12.46
N PRO A 7 4.12 16.05 -11.51
CA PRO A 7 4.05 14.70 -10.95
C PRO A 7 2.73 14.42 -10.20
N GLU A 8 2.06 15.49 -9.74
CA GLU A 8 0.82 15.40 -8.96
C GLU A 8 -0.44 15.31 -9.83
N LYS A 9 -0.30 15.41 -11.13
CA LYS A 9 -1.46 15.28 -12.03
C LYS A 9 -1.95 13.83 -12.03
N SER A 10 -3.26 13.66 -11.83
CA SER A 10 -3.89 12.34 -11.94
C SER A 10 -3.59 11.71 -13.29
N ALA A 11 -3.10 10.47 -13.25
CA ALA A 11 -2.75 9.71 -14.45
C ALA A 11 -3.94 8.88 -14.96
N ASP A 12 -4.94 8.63 -14.11
CA ASP A 12 -6.12 7.85 -14.48
C ASP A 12 -7.43 8.44 -13.93
N LYS A 13 -8.56 7.76 -14.24
CA LYS A 13 -9.91 8.17 -13.83
C LYS A 13 -10.19 7.97 -12.34
N GLU A 14 -9.42 7.14 -11.68
CA GLU A 14 -9.48 6.90 -10.23
C GLU A 14 -8.71 7.97 -9.45
N GLY A 15 -8.06 8.91 -10.13
CA GLY A 15 -7.28 9.96 -9.51
C GLY A 15 -5.92 9.49 -9.01
N ASN A 16 -5.45 8.33 -9.47
CA ASN A 16 -4.10 7.88 -9.14
C ASN A 16 -3.06 8.79 -9.81
N THR A 17 -2.02 9.14 -9.07
CA THR A 17 -0.83 9.80 -9.62
C THR A 17 0.08 8.77 -10.30
N ALA A 18 1.07 9.24 -11.05
CA ALA A 18 2.08 8.37 -11.63
C ALA A 18 2.79 7.53 -10.55
N LEU A 19 3.06 8.11 -9.37
CA LEU A 19 3.67 7.41 -8.24
C LEU A 19 2.76 6.30 -7.71
N SER A 20 1.45 6.58 -7.53
CA SER A 20 0.47 5.57 -7.11
C SER A 20 0.42 4.37 -8.05
N LEU A 21 0.48 4.63 -9.36
CA LEU A 21 0.50 3.57 -10.38
C LEU A 21 1.82 2.78 -10.35
N ALA A 22 2.96 3.46 -10.20
CA ALA A 22 4.27 2.82 -10.08
C ALA A 22 4.34 1.90 -8.84
N CYS A 23 3.79 2.34 -7.69
CA CYS A 23 3.71 1.53 -6.48
C CYS A 23 2.82 0.29 -6.68
N ARG A 24 1.72 0.40 -7.40
CA ARG A 24 0.87 -0.74 -7.73
C ARG A 24 1.59 -1.80 -8.57
N GLU A 25 2.55 -1.37 -9.38
CA GLU A 25 3.37 -2.23 -10.25
C GLU A 25 4.74 -2.58 -9.63
N ALA A 26 4.94 -2.34 -8.33
CA ALA A 26 6.23 -2.54 -7.64
C ALA A 26 6.72 -4.00 -7.62
N GLY A 27 5.85 -4.98 -7.91
CA GLY A 27 6.28 -6.37 -8.13
C GLY A 27 7.26 -6.57 -9.29
N CYS A 28 7.50 -5.55 -10.14
CA CYS A 28 8.50 -5.56 -11.20
C CYS A 28 9.55 -4.46 -11.00
N GLU A 29 10.75 -4.69 -11.51
CA GLU A 29 11.87 -3.73 -11.40
C GLU A 29 11.56 -2.36 -12.00
N LEU A 30 10.78 -2.34 -13.08
CA LEU A 30 10.41 -1.10 -13.74
C LEU A 30 9.52 -0.22 -12.85
N GLY A 31 8.58 -0.83 -12.10
CA GLY A 31 7.72 -0.10 -11.16
C GLY A 31 8.54 0.55 -10.04
N ILE A 32 9.48 -0.19 -9.47
CA ILE A 32 10.38 0.31 -8.42
C ILE A 32 11.24 1.46 -8.95
N TRP A 33 11.86 1.27 -10.12
CA TRP A 33 12.68 2.32 -10.73
C TRP A 33 11.87 3.58 -11.01
N ALA A 34 10.67 3.41 -11.57
CA ALA A 34 9.79 4.55 -11.88
C ALA A 34 9.37 5.29 -10.61
N ALA A 35 9.01 4.59 -9.55
CA ALA A 35 8.62 5.21 -8.29
C ALA A 35 9.78 5.98 -7.65
N ARG A 36 10.98 5.40 -7.58
CA ARG A 36 12.18 6.09 -7.09
C ARG A 36 12.47 7.36 -7.90
N TYR A 37 12.45 7.24 -9.22
CA TYR A 37 12.65 8.40 -10.11
C TYR A 37 11.62 9.50 -9.85
N LEU A 38 10.35 9.14 -9.67
CA LEU A 38 9.29 10.11 -9.39
C LEU A 38 9.49 10.80 -8.04
N ILE A 39 9.85 10.07 -6.99
CA ILE A 39 10.14 10.61 -5.66
C ILE A 39 11.34 11.57 -5.70
N GLU A 40 12.43 11.17 -6.36
CA GLU A 40 13.62 12.01 -6.54
C GLU A 40 13.33 13.31 -7.32
N ASN A 41 12.31 13.29 -8.18
CA ASN A 41 11.86 14.47 -8.94
C ASN A 41 10.68 15.20 -8.28
N GLY A 42 10.46 14.98 -6.99
CA GLY A 42 9.56 15.78 -6.16
C GLY A 42 8.09 15.34 -6.20
N ALA A 43 7.81 14.08 -6.54
CA ALA A 43 6.46 13.54 -6.36
C ALA A 43 6.12 13.44 -4.87
N ASP A 44 4.95 13.94 -4.48
CA ASP A 44 4.46 13.84 -3.11
C ASP A 44 3.98 12.41 -2.82
N VAL A 45 4.61 11.76 -1.85
CA VAL A 45 4.30 10.39 -1.42
C VAL A 45 2.99 10.27 -0.65
N ASN A 46 2.36 11.41 -0.30
CA ASN A 46 1.12 11.47 0.47
C ASN A 46 -0.11 11.89 -0.35
N THR A 47 0.05 12.10 -1.67
CA THR A 47 -1.12 12.33 -2.53
C THR A 47 -2.08 11.17 -2.47
N VAL A 48 -3.39 11.48 -2.45
CA VAL A 48 -4.42 10.44 -2.39
C VAL A 48 -5.24 10.40 -3.68
N ASN A 49 -5.65 9.21 -4.06
CA ASN A 49 -6.59 9.03 -5.17
C ASN A 49 -8.03 9.32 -4.74
N LEU A 50 -9.00 9.15 -5.65
CA LEU A 50 -10.43 9.35 -5.36
C LEU A 50 -10.99 8.42 -4.28
N GLN A 51 -10.28 7.37 -3.90
CA GLN A 51 -10.63 6.47 -2.81
C GLN A 51 -9.97 6.85 -1.48
N GLY A 52 -9.15 7.90 -1.47
CA GLY A 52 -8.38 8.30 -0.30
C GLY A 52 -7.12 7.46 -0.08
N GLN A 53 -6.73 6.64 -1.06
CA GLN A 53 -5.57 5.75 -0.94
C GLN A 53 -4.29 6.50 -1.27
N THR A 54 -3.29 6.37 -0.40
CA THR A 54 -1.92 6.85 -0.64
C THR A 54 -1.14 5.90 -1.56
N PRO A 55 0.00 6.32 -2.15
CA PRO A 55 0.88 5.43 -2.89
C PRO A 55 1.31 4.18 -2.09
N ALA A 56 1.59 4.32 -0.79
CA ALA A 56 1.92 3.19 0.08
C ALA A 56 0.75 2.20 0.25
N MET A 57 -0.49 2.67 0.32
CA MET A 57 -1.67 1.79 0.31
C MET A 57 -1.85 1.09 -1.03
N ASN A 58 -1.57 1.77 -2.15
CA ASN A 58 -1.66 1.19 -3.48
C ASN A 58 -0.63 0.08 -3.72
N LEU A 59 0.51 0.12 -3.04
CA LEU A 59 1.50 -0.96 -3.04
C LEU A 59 0.88 -2.30 -2.61
N TYR A 60 -0.01 -2.27 -1.61
CA TYR A 60 -0.70 -3.45 -1.07
C TYR A 60 -2.14 -3.60 -1.57
N GLY A 61 -2.69 -2.58 -2.23
CA GLY A 61 -4.10 -2.51 -2.64
C GLY A 61 -4.54 -3.58 -3.64
N GLY A 62 -3.62 -4.10 -4.45
CA GLY A 62 -3.89 -5.21 -5.36
C GLY A 62 -4.18 -6.54 -4.65
N CYS A 63 -3.84 -6.63 -3.36
CA CYS A 63 -4.01 -7.81 -2.54
C CYS A 63 -5.23 -7.72 -1.59
N PHE A 64 -5.84 -6.54 -1.47
CA PHE A 64 -6.94 -6.30 -0.54
C PHE A 64 -8.26 -6.78 -1.13
N TRP A 65 -8.68 -7.99 -0.75
CA TRP A 65 -9.98 -8.50 -1.07
C TRP A 65 -10.89 -8.50 0.17
N ASN A 66 -11.79 -7.53 0.27
CA ASN A 66 -12.92 -7.54 1.21
C ASN A 66 -14.29 -7.73 0.53
N GLY A 67 -14.34 -8.36 -0.64
CA GLY A 67 -15.59 -8.67 -1.35
C GLY A 67 -16.38 -7.47 -1.92
N ASN A 68 -16.05 -6.25 -1.51
CA ASN A 68 -16.80 -5.03 -1.85
C ASN A 68 -16.02 -4.02 -2.70
N ILE A 69 -14.73 -4.25 -2.97
CA ILE A 69 -14.04 -3.43 -3.96
C ILE A 69 -14.34 -4.04 -5.32
N PRO A 70 -14.99 -3.33 -6.24
CA PRO A 70 -15.13 -3.84 -7.59
C PRO A 70 -13.73 -4.18 -8.08
N ARG A 71 -13.52 -5.43 -8.52
CA ARG A 71 -12.36 -5.80 -9.31
C ARG A 71 -12.19 -4.69 -10.34
N ILE A 72 -11.23 -3.80 -10.13
CA ILE A 72 -10.84 -2.88 -11.19
C ILE A 72 -10.12 -3.75 -12.22
N ALA A 73 -10.93 -4.33 -13.08
CA ALA A 73 -10.55 -5.13 -14.22
C ALA A 73 -9.97 -4.19 -15.29
N ILE A 74 -8.82 -3.56 -15.01
CA ILE A 74 -8.14 -2.69 -15.97
C ILE A 74 -6.79 -3.26 -16.37
N LEU A 75 -6.47 -4.48 -15.95
CA LEU A 75 -5.34 -5.18 -16.55
C LEU A 75 -5.84 -6.27 -17.49
N PRO A 76 -5.23 -6.39 -18.69
CA PRO A 76 -5.59 -7.46 -19.64
C PRO A 76 -5.51 -8.80 -18.90
N ARG A 77 -6.45 -9.71 -19.17
CA ARG A 77 -6.53 -11.08 -18.63
C ARG A 77 -5.28 -11.94 -18.84
N SER A 78 -4.20 -11.39 -19.34
CA SER A 78 -2.95 -12.09 -19.67
C SER A 78 -1.91 -12.10 -18.53
N TYR A 79 -2.17 -11.42 -17.41
CA TYR A 79 -1.32 -11.56 -16.23
C TYR A 79 -1.96 -12.56 -15.27
N PRO A 80 -1.27 -13.65 -14.92
CA PRO A 80 -1.76 -14.60 -13.93
C PRO A 80 -1.68 -13.97 -12.53
N TYR A 81 -2.71 -13.22 -12.14
CA TYR A 81 -2.90 -12.76 -10.77
C TYR A 81 -3.49 -13.89 -9.90
N GLU A 82 -2.81 -15.00 -9.85
CA GLU A 82 -3.01 -15.97 -8.78
C GLU A 82 -2.15 -15.56 -7.60
N GLY A 83 -2.73 -14.70 -6.71
CA GLY A 83 -2.12 -14.36 -5.43
C GLY A 83 -0.82 -13.56 -5.56
N ARG A 84 -0.91 -12.23 -5.70
CA ARG A 84 0.27 -11.37 -5.52
C ARG A 84 0.72 -11.50 -4.07
N TYR A 85 1.82 -12.19 -3.87
CA TYR A 85 2.49 -12.23 -2.59
C TYR A 85 3.30 -10.95 -2.41
N CYS A 86 3.31 -10.37 -1.21
CA CYS A 86 4.32 -9.39 -0.86
C CYS A 86 5.70 -10.01 -1.11
N THR A 87 6.53 -9.31 -1.86
CA THR A 87 7.87 -9.75 -2.22
C THR A 87 8.89 -8.90 -1.47
N GLU A 88 10.15 -9.32 -1.45
CA GLU A 88 11.26 -8.47 -0.98
C GLU A 88 11.24 -7.10 -1.69
N LYS A 89 10.86 -7.07 -2.97
CA LYS A 89 10.74 -5.83 -3.75
C LYS A 89 9.63 -4.89 -3.24
N ASP A 90 8.54 -5.44 -2.71
CA ASP A 90 7.50 -4.61 -2.10
C ASP A 90 7.99 -4.00 -0.78
N ALA A 91 8.82 -4.71 0.00
CA ALA A 91 9.47 -4.20 1.19
C ALA A 91 10.46 -3.07 0.86
N ASP A 92 11.32 -3.24 -0.15
CA ASP A 92 12.24 -2.19 -0.63
C ASP A 92 11.49 -0.92 -1.06
N MET A 93 10.35 -1.09 -1.74
CA MET A 93 9.53 0.04 -2.17
C MET A 93 8.86 0.71 -0.98
N LEU A 94 8.33 -0.07 -0.04
CA LEU A 94 7.75 0.46 1.19
C LEU A 94 8.78 1.29 1.96
N GLU A 95 9.99 0.76 2.16
CA GLU A 95 11.09 1.47 2.80
C GLU A 95 11.37 2.80 2.11
N THR A 96 11.48 2.80 0.78
CA THR A 96 11.69 4.03 -0.01
C THR A 96 10.58 5.07 0.22
N LEU A 97 9.32 4.64 0.30
CA LEU A 97 8.18 5.54 0.58
C LEU A 97 8.22 6.08 2.01
N LEU A 98 8.57 5.23 2.99
CA LEU A 98 8.68 5.62 4.39
C LEU A 98 9.82 6.60 4.62
N GLU A 99 10.99 6.38 4.00
CA GLU A 99 12.14 7.30 4.00
C GLU A 99 11.78 8.66 3.38
N ALA A 100 10.92 8.66 2.36
CA ALA A 100 10.41 9.89 1.74
C ALA A 100 9.29 10.58 2.55
N GLY A 101 8.91 10.05 3.71
CA GLY A 101 7.94 10.63 4.62
C GLY A 101 6.49 10.25 4.35
N ALA A 102 6.23 9.01 3.92
CA ALA A 102 4.86 8.51 3.76
C ALA A 102 4.11 8.48 5.10
N ASP A 103 2.90 9.02 5.13
CA ASP A 103 2.02 9.01 6.31
C ASP A 103 1.43 7.60 6.51
N VAL A 104 1.89 6.92 7.55
CA VAL A 104 1.45 5.56 7.91
C VAL A 104 0.06 5.51 8.53
N ASN A 105 -0.45 6.67 9.02
CA ASN A 105 -1.74 6.79 9.69
C ASN A 105 -2.85 7.38 8.79
N ALA A 106 -2.51 7.76 7.56
CA ALA A 106 -3.52 8.19 6.59
C ALA A 106 -4.64 7.15 6.48
N LYS A 107 -5.87 7.62 6.33
CA LYS A 107 -7.06 6.75 6.19
C LYS A 107 -7.68 6.92 4.82
N ASP A 108 -8.03 5.80 4.21
CA ASP A 108 -8.85 5.78 3.00
C ASP A 108 -10.34 6.08 3.31
N LYS A 109 -11.19 6.07 2.29
CA LYS A 109 -12.64 6.27 2.44
C LYS A 109 -13.35 5.24 3.33
N TRP A 110 -12.74 4.08 3.52
CA TRP A 110 -13.28 3.01 4.38
C TRP A 110 -12.64 3.00 5.77
N GLY A 111 -11.81 4.02 6.07
CA GLY A 111 -11.11 4.14 7.35
C GLY A 111 -9.90 3.22 7.48
N ASN A 112 -9.48 2.54 6.41
CA ASN A 112 -8.32 1.67 6.45
C ASN A 112 -7.03 2.49 6.44
N THR A 113 -6.09 2.13 7.30
CA THR A 113 -4.72 2.63 7.30
C THR A 113 -3.79 1.70 6.51
N LEU A 114 -2.53 2.10 6.34
CA LEU A 114 -1.52 1.26 5.71
C LEU A 114 -1.40 -0.12 6.37
N LEU A 115 -1.49 -0.19 7.72
CA LEU A 115 -1.46 -1.48 8.44
C LEU A 115 -2.62 -2.40 8.07
N HIS A 116 -3.84 -1.85 7.85
CA HIS A 116 -4.98 -2.65 7.39
C HIS A 116 -4.72 -3.24 6.00
N TYR A 117 -4.08 -2.48 5.10
CA TYR A 117 -3.71 -2.94 3.77
C TYR A 117 -2.66 -4.05 3.81
N ILE A 118 -1.62 -3.91 4.65
CA ILE A 118 -0.58 -4.92 4.83
C ILE A 118 -1.20 -6.22 5.39
N ALA A 119 -2.01 -6.13 6.45
CA ALA A 119 -2.69 -7.29 7.02
C ALA A 119 -3.72 -7.92 6.06
N GLY A 120 -4.33 -7.11 5.19
CA GLY A 120 -5.23 -7.56 4.13
C GLY A 120 -4.53 -8.20 2.95
N SER A 121 -3.22 -8.04 2.79
CA SER A 121 -2.42 -8.62 1.73
C SER A 121 -2.17 -10.14 1.95
N SER A 122 -1.41 -10.77 1.08
CA SER A 122 -1.07 -12.19 1.27
C SER A 122 -0.07 -12.39 2.41
N GLN A 123 -0.10 -13.58 3.03
CA GLN A 123 0.62 -13.92 4.26
C GLN A 123 2.16 -13.79 4.20
N ARG A 124 2.79 -13.81 3.02
CA ARG A 124 4.25 -13.70 2.89
C ARG A 124 4.67 -12.23 2.88
N GLY A 125 5.63 -11.87 3.74
CA GLY A 125 6.20 -10.53 3.83
C GLY A 125 5.38 -9.52 4.66
N ALA A 126 4.17 -9.86 5.12
CA ALA A 126 3.37 -8.95 5.93
C ALA A 126 4.04 -8.57 7.26
N GLN A 127 4.73 -9.51 7.91
CA GLN A 127 5.48 -9.24 9.14
C GLN A 127 6.63 -8.25 8.92
N GLU A 128 7.38 -8.43 7.83
CA GLU A 128 8.48 -7.55 7.46
C GLU A 128 7.97 -6.15 7.16
N ALA A 129 6.90 -6.04 6.37
CA ALA A 129 6.26 -4.77 6.06
C ALA A 129 5.72 -4.07 7.31
N VAL A 130 5.07 -4.79 8.23
CA VAL A 130 4.63 -4.22 9.52
C VAL A 130 5.85 -3.78 10.33
N GLY A 131 6.93 -4.57 10.36
CA GLY A 131 8.18 -4.21 11.02
C GLY A 131 8.72 -2.87 10.51
N LEU A 132 8.83 -2.70 9.20
CA LEU A 132 9.26 -1.45 8.58
C LEU A 132 8.36 -0.27 8.99
N VAL A 133 7.04 -0.45 8.94
CA VAL A 133 6.09 0.61 9.35
C VAL A 133 6.28 0.98 10.82
N MET A 134 6.57 0.01 11.71
CA MET A 134 6.83 0.26 13.13
C MET A 134 8.15 1.00 13.35
N ASP A 135 9.19 0.66 12.58
CA ASP A 135 10.53 1.24 12.71
C ASP A 135 10.60 2.69 12.19
N PHE A 136 9.96 2.97 11.06
CA PHE A 136 9.98 4.29 10.42
C PHE A 136 8.87 5.24 10.88
N GLY A 137 7.76 4.72 11.36
CA GLY A 137 6.59 5.50 11.75
C GLY A 137 6.20 5.28 13.22
N LYS A 138 5.09 5.89 13.58
CA LYS A 138 4.37 5.60 14.82
C LYS A 138 2.95 5.24 14.46
N PRO A 139 2.74 4.04 13.87
CA PRO A 139 1.41 3.65 13.43
C PRO A 139 0.48 3.46 14.62
N ASP A 140 -0.77 3.88 14.46
CA ASP A 140 -1.82 3.55 15.43
C ASP A 140 -2.29 2.10 15.18
N VAL A 141 -1.75 1.17 15.97
CA VAL A 141 -2.09 -0.27 15.88
C VAL A 141 -3.54 -0.55 16.29
N ASN A 142 -4.14 0.36 17.09
CA ASN A 142 -5.53 0.25 17.55
C ASN A 142 -6.52 0.97 16.61
N ALA A 143 -6.03 1.56 15.51
CA ALA A 143 -6.90 2.17 14.52
C ALA A 143 -7.96 1.18 14.06
N VAL A 144 -9.21 1.65 14.01
CA VAL A 144 -10.32 0.87 13.45
C VAL A 144 -10.76 1.48 12.13
N ASN A 145 -11.15 0.61 11.21
CA ASN A 145 -11.78 1.02 9.95
C ASN A 145 -13.30 1.25 10.16
N ASN A 146 -14.02 1.61 9.10
CA ASN A 146 -15.47 1.88 9.16
C ASN A 146 -16.32 0.64 9.48
N GLU A 147 -15.74 -0.57 9.40
CA GLU A 147 -16.38 -1.82 9.84
C GLU A 147 -16.09 -2.13 11.32
N GLY A 148 -15.36 -1.25 12.03
CA GLY A 148 -14.93 -1.44 13.41
C GLY A 148 -13.82 -2.47 13.58
N LYS A 149 -13.12 -2.83 12.50
CA LYS A 149 -12.04 -3.82 12.52
C LYS A 149 -10.69 -3.15 12.73
N THR A 150 -9.89 -3.74 13.61
CA THR A 150 -8.47 -3.43 13.78
C THR A 150 -7.60 -4.23 12.79
N VAL A 151 -6.31 -3.89 12.72
CA VAL A 151 -5.33 -4.69 11.97
C VAL A 151 -5.27 -6.14 12.46
N LEU A 152 -5.41 -6.35 13.78
CA LEU A 152 -5.42 -7.68 14.39
C LEU A 152 -6.66 -8.51 13.97
N ASP A 153 -7.83 -7.86 13.88
CA ASP A 153 -9.06 -8.51 13.41
C ASP A 153 -8.93 -8.98 11.97
N ILE A 154 -8.28 -8.18 11.11
CA ILE A 154 -8.03 -8.56 9.71
C ILE A 154 -7.07 -9.74 9.63
N ALA A 155 -5.95 -9.71 10.38
CA ALA A 155 -4.99 -10.80 10.42
C ALA A 155 -5.63 -12.11 10.91
N THR A 156 -6.50 -12.01 11.94
CA THR A 156 -7.26 -13.15 12.49
C THR A 156 -8.25 -13.70 11.46
N GLY A 157 -8.96 -12.83 10.75
CA GLY A 157 -9.90 -13.24 9.70
C GLY A 157 -9.21 -13.96 8.52
N LYS A 158 -7.91 -13.76 8.34
CA LYS A 158 -7.09 -14.44 7.34
C LYS A 158 -6.35 -15.68 7.87
N ASN A 159 -6.46 -15.97 9.17
CA ASN A 159 -5.71 -17.04 9.85
C ASN A 159 -4.18 -16.88 9.69
N ASP A 160 -3.68 -15.64 9.64
CA ASP A 160 -2.25 -15.36 9.59
C ASP A 160 -1.65 -15.42 11.00
N GLU A 161 -1.39 -16.66 11.48
CA GLU A 161 -0.85 -16.89 12.82
C GLU A 161 0.48 -16.17 13.05
N ALA A 162 1.28 -16.05 12.01
CA ALA A 162 2.60 -15.42 12.09
C ALA A 162 2.46 -13.90 12.31
N LEU A 163 1.59 -13.25 11.53
CA LEU A 163 1.30 -11.83 11.68
C LEU A 163 0.57 -11.54 13.01
N ILE A 164 -0.40 -12.37 13.41
CA ILE A 164 -1.08 -12.25 14.71
C ILE A 164 -0.06 -12.25 15.84
N LYS A 165 0.83 -13.25 15.87
CA LYS A 165 1.87 -13.39 16.91
C LYS A 165 2.84 -12.19 16.92
N PHE A 166 3.11 -11.62 15.75
CA PHE A 166 3.95 -10.43 15.63
C PHE A 166 3.23 -9.20 16.17
N LEU A 167 1.99 -8.97 15.76
CA LEU A 167 1.18 -7.81 16.19
C LEU A 167 0.94 -7.79 17.69
N LEU A 168 0.70 -8.95 18.32
CA LEU A 168 0.48 -9.07 19.78
C LEU A 168 1.66 -8.56 20.64
N LYS A 169 2.81 -8.26 20.06
CA LYS A 169 3.92 -7.60 20.78
C LYS A 169 3.70 -6.10 20.99
N TYR A 170 2.76 -5.51 20.24
CA TYR A 170 2.50 -4.08 20.22
C TYR A 170 1.15 -3.69 20.85
N TYR A 171 0.38 -4.68 21.31
CA TYR A 171 -0.84 -4.53 22.10
C TYR A 171 -0.53 -4.82 23.58
#